data_9238af20e08e698c91ca7abedd299d5c
#
_entry.id   9238af20e08e698c91ca7abedd299d5c
#
_cell.length_a   1.000
_cell.length_b   1.000
_cell.length_c   1.000
_cell.angle_alpha   90.00
_cell.angle_beta   90.00
_cell.angle_gamma   90.00
#
_symmetry.space_group_name_H-M   'P 1'
#
loop_
_entity.id
_entity.type
_entity.pdbx_description
1 polymer ?
#
loop_
_entity_poly.entity_id
_entity_poly.type
_entity_poly.pdbx_seq_one_letter_code
_entity_poly.pdbx_strand_id
1 'polypeptide(L)'
;MKTGLVTSDTYQNHNTGEGHPEKIDRVTAVIDNFKKIDNKKLVWKKPAKFDQSLLINTHSSKYIDLVNKSFPENGLAFLDGDTVVSPGSKEATKDAVGSIITAIDGVQQKEFKNAFCAVRPPGHHAEKDKAMGFCIYNNVAVGANYLIEKYKYNKIAIIDFDVHHGNGTQDIFYNNEKVLYISTHQYPYYPGSGSDKETGKFNNILNIPLEAGTTAEQFLNAYENVLKKLKEFKPEFLLFSAGFDAHIDDPLAQLRLSSEDFYHLTKRTLEVSKSMCNGNVVSILEGGYDLRALQDSTKRHVDALIEFN
;
A
#
# COMPACT_ATOMS: atom_id res chain seq x y z
N MET A 1 1.60 -12.33 -19.98
CA MET A 1 1.91 -12.96 -18.66
C MET A 1 0.69 -12.83 -17.74
N LYS A 2 0.75 -13.40 -16.52
CA LYS A 2 -0.34 -13.29 -15.52
C LYS A 2 -0.02 -12.22 -14.48
N THR A 3 -1.04 -11.81 -13.72
CA THR A 3 -0.89 -10.97 -12.53
C THR A 3 -0.86 -11.86 -11.28
N GLY A 4 0.09 -11.65 -10.37
CA GLY A 4 0.13 -12.30 -9.07
C GLY A 4 -0.92 -11.72 -8.12
N LEU A 5 -1.61 -12.57 -7.38
CA LEU A 5 -2.49 -12.16 -6.27
C LEU A 5 -2.00 -12.86 -5.00
N VAL A 6 -1.48 -12.07 -4.07
CA VAL A 6 -0.94 -12.60 -2.81
C VAL A 6 -1.89 -12.27 -1.68
N THR A 7 -2.31 -13.29 -0.93
CA THR A 7 -3.21 -13.13 0.22
C THR A 7 -3.09 -14.29 1.21
N SER A 8 -3.62 -14.13 2.42
CA SER A 8 -3.61 -15.15 3.48
C SER A 8 -4.96 -15.23 4.20
N ASP A 9 -5.28 -16.43 4.66
CA ASP A 9 -6.45 -16.67 5.52
C ASP A 9 -6.25 -16.05 6.93
N THR A 10 -5.01 -15.78 7.34
CA THR A 10 -4.69 -15.18 8.65
C THR A 10 -5.24 -13.77 8.82
N TYR A 11 -5.51 -13.05 7.71
CA TYR A 11 -6.09 -11.71 7.75
C TYR A 11 -7.49 -11.67 8.36
N GLN A 12 -8.22 -12.79 8.33
CA GLN A 12 -9.52 -12.95 8.99
C GLN A 12 -9.39 -13.07 10.52
N ASN A 13 -8.20 -13.32 11.04
CA ASN A 13 -7.94 -13.43 12.48
C ASN A 13 -7.48 -12.11 13.11
N HIS A 14 -7.20 -11.08 12.30
CA HIS A 14 -6.89 -9.74 12.80
C HIS A 14 -8.20 -9.04 13.20
N ASN A 15 -8.60 -9.24 14.46
CA ASN A 15 -9.79 -8.64 15.02
C ASN A 15 -9.46 -7.27 15.64
N THR A 16 -10.03 -6.23 15.10
CA THR A 16 -9.86 -4.83 15.53
C THR A 16 -10.98 -4.34 16.45
N GLY A 17 -11.95 -5.20 16.75
CA GLY A 17 -13.11 -4.86 17.58
C GLY A 17 -14.35 -4.46 16.78
N GLU A 18 -15.48 -4.46 17.49
CA GLU A 18 -16.76 -4.09 16.91
C GLU A 18 -16.78 -2.61 16.54
N GLY A 19 -17.34 -2.27 15.36
CA GLY A 19 -17.45 -0.91 14.87
C GLY A 19 -16.16 -0.30 14.31
N HIS A 20 -15.03 -1.01 14.37
CA HIS A 20 -13.77 -0.50 13.81
C HIS A 20 -13.83 -0.45 12.28
N PRO A 21 -13.42 0.66 11.61
CA PRO A 21 -13.49 0.76 10.15
C PRO A 21 -12.58 -0.24 9.44
N GLU A 22 -11.34 -0.46 9.96
CA GLU A 22 -10.43 -1.48 9.45
C GLU A 22 -10.84 -2.85 9.99
N LYS A 23 -11.83 -3.50 9.37
CA LYS A 23 -12.46 -4.74 9.79
C LYS A 23 -12.20 -5.90 8.84
N ILE A 24 -12.43 -7.12 9.32
CA ILE A 24 -12.23 -8.39 8.58
C ILE A 24 -12.95 -8.40 7.24
N ASP A 25 -14.16 -7.81 7.16
CA ASP A 25 -14.98 -7.79 5.96
C ASP A 25 -14.28 -7.12 4.77
N ARG A 26 -13.31 -6.22 5.01
CA ARG A 26 -12.57 -5.52 3.96
C ARG A 26 -11.83 -6.51 3.05
N VAL A 27 -10.98 -7.37 3.61
CA VAL A 27 -10.23 -8.34 2.82
C VAL A 27 -11.14 -9.42 2.22
N THR A 28 -12.20 -9.79 2.94
CA THR A 28 -13.20 -10.75 2.44
C THR A 28 -13.88 -10.22 1.19
N ALA A 29 -14.35 -8.97 1.20
CA ALA A 29 -14.99 -8.33 0.06
C ALA A 29 -14.07 -8.30 -1.17
N VAL A 30 -12.80 -7.94 -0.98
CA VAL A 30 -11.78 -7.91 -2.04
C VAL A 30 -11.54 -9.29 -2.63
N ILE A 31 -11.32 -10.30 -1.79
CA ILE A 31 -11.00 -11.68 -2.22
C ILE A 31 -12.17 -12.33 -2.92
N ASP A 32 -13.40 -12.15 -2.44
CA ASP A 32 -14.59 -12.74 -3.04
C ASP A 32 -14.87 -12.17 -4.44
N ASN A 33 -14.45 -10.93 -4.69
CA ASN A 33 -14.52 -10.38 -6.05
C ASN A 33 -13.45 -10.98 -6.96
N PHE A 34 -12.23 -11.15 -6.47
CA PHE A 34 -11.14 -11.74 -7.27
C PHE A 34 -11.37 -13.23 -7.61
N LYS A 35 -12.07 -13.99 -6.77
CA LYS A 35 -12.48 -15.36 -7.08
C LYS A 35 -13.39 -15.46 -8.31
N LYS A 36 -14.03 -14.36 -8.72
CA LYS A 36 -14.89 -14.29 -9.92
C LYS A 36 -14.09 -14.01 -11.20
N ILE A 37 -12.81 -13.61 -11.09
CA ILE A 37 -11.93 -13.35 -12.24
C ILE A 37 -11.44 -14.70 -12.81
N ASP A 38 -11.34 -14.78 -14.13
CA ASP A 38 -10.81 -15.97 -14.81
C ASP A 38 -9.41 -16.34 -14.29
N ASN A 39 -9.27 -17.55 -13.77
CA ASN A 39 -8.01 -18.10 -13.23
C ASN A 39 -6.86 -18.11 -14.25
N LYS A 40 -7.15 -17.97 -15.56
CA LYS A 40 -6.10 -17.85 -16.58
C LYS A 40 -5.35 -16.53 -16.49
N LYS A 41 -5.91 -15.50 -15.85
CA LYS A 41 -5.32 -14.16 -15.72
C LYS A 41 -4.58 -13.94 -14.41
N LEU A 42 -4.90 -14.70 -13.37
CA LEU A 42 -4.34 -14.57 -12.03
C LEU A 42 -3.49 -15.76 -11.62
N VAL A 43 -2.46 -15.51 -10.81
CA VAL A 43 -1.68 -16.52 -10.07
C VAL A 43 -1.84 -16.25 -8.58
N TRP A 44 -2.56 -17.11 -7.89
CA TRP A 44 -2.74 -17.01 -6.44
C TRP A 44 -1.50 -17.53 -5.71
N LYS A 45 -1.03 -16.76 -4.74
CA LYS A 45 0.12 -17.08 -3.89
C LYS A 45 -0.22 -16.84 -2.43
N LYS A 46 0.38 -17.65 -1.55
CA LYS A 46 0.41 -17.41 -0.11
C LYS A 46 1.68 -16.62 0.23
N PRO A 47 1.66 -15.85 1.35
CA PRO A 47 2.84 -15.12 1.83
C PRO A 47 4.04 -16.05 2.06
N ALA A 48 5.23 -15.55 1.80
CA ALA A 48 6.45 -16.19 2.22
C ALA A 48 6.54 -16.24 3.76
N LYS A 49 7.30 -17.20 4.28
CA LYS A 49 7.56 -17.27 5.71
C LYS A 49 8.23 -15.97 6.18
N PHE A 50 7.65 -15.36 7.19
CA PHE A 50 8.17 -14.14 7.79
C PHE A 50 9.56 -14.38 8.43
N ASP A 51 10.47 -13.46 8.17
CA ASP A 51 11.76 -13.33 8.86
C ASP A 51 11.86 -11.91 9.43
N GLN A 52 12.07 -11.80 10.75
CA GLN A 52 12.18 -10.52 11.43
C GLN A 52 13.32 -9.63 10.89
N SER A 53 14.35 -10.22 10.29
CA SER A 53 15.44 -9.49 9.65
C SER A 53 14.97 -8.56 8.52
N LEU A 54 13.82 -8.86 7.91
CA LEU A 54 13.19 -8.01 6.89
C LEU A 54 12.75 -6.64 7.42
N LEU A 55 12.53 -6.52 8.72
CA LEU A 55 12.06 -5.29 9.35
C LEU A 55 13.20 -4.31 9.72
N ILE A 56 14.42 -4.81 9.90
CA ILE A 56 15.53 -4.06 10.55
C ILE A 56 15.90 -2.78 9.78
N ASN A 57 15.78 -2.80 8.45
CA ASN A 57 16.09 -1.63 7.60
C ASN A 57 14.90 -0.64 7.49
N THR A 58 13.74 -1.01 8.05
CA THR A 58 12.52 -0.21 7.97
C THR A 58 12.14 0.35 9.33
N HIS A 59 12.18 -0.49 10.35
CA HIS A 59 11.77 -0.16 11.71
C HIS A 59 12.94 -0.35 12.68
N SER A 60 12.96 0.44 13.76
CA SER A 60 13.99 0.26 14.80
C SER A 60 13.78 -1.04 15.57
N SER A 61 14.87 -1.62 16.07
CA SER A 61 14.82 -2.82 16.90
C SER A 61 13.94 -2.63 18.13
N LYS A 62 13.96 -1.43 18.74
CA LYS A 62 13.12 -1.08 19.88
C LYS A 62 11.63 -1.16 19.54
N TYR A 63 11.25 -0.64 18.37
CA TYR A 63 9.86 -0.68 17.91
C TYR A 63 9.41 -2.12 17.56
N ILE A 64 10.27 -2.88 16.89
CA ILE A 64 10.01 -4.29 16.58
C ILE A 64 9.77 -5.10 17.87
N ASP A 65 10.60 -4.88 18.89
CA ASP A 65 10.46 -5.54 20.20
C ASP A 65 9.17 -5.12 20.91
N LEU A 66 8.79 -3.83 20.81
CA LEU A 66 7.54 -3.32 21.36
C LEU A 66 6.33 -4.01 20.70
N VAL A 67 6.29 -4.05 19.38
CA VAL A 67 5.20 -4.71 18.62
C VAL A 67 5.11 -6.20 18.99
N ASN A 68 6.24 -6.91 19.04
CA ASN A 68 6.27 -8.33 19.38
C ASN A 68 5.69 -8.63 20.78
N LYS A 69 5.81 -7.69 21.72
CA LYS A 69 5.29 -7.81 23.11
C LYS A 69 3.84 -7.32 23.25
N SER A 70 3.30 -6.62 22.26
CA SER A 70 2.00 -5.97 22.36
C SER A 70 0.82 -6.86 21.94
N PHE A 71 1.08 -8.01 21.32
CA PHE A 71 0.00 -8.93 20.95
C PHE A 71 -0.54 -9.63 22.21
N PRO A 72 -1.82 -9.42 22.55
CA PRO A 72 -2.41 -10.02 23.77
C PRO A 72 -2.66 -11.52 23.57
N GLU A 73 -2.70 -12.25 24.67
CA GLU A 73 -3.14 -13.65 24.64
C GLU A 73 -4.67 -13.77 24.44
N ASN A 74 -5.43 -12.80 24.96
CA ASN A 74 -6.88 -12.73 24.84
C ASN A 74 -7.34 -11.28 24.70
N GLY A 75 -8.49 -11.06 24.06
CA GLY A 75 -9.09 -9.73 23.91
C GLY A 75 -8.35 -8.83 22.95
N LEU A 76 -8.37 -7.53 23.22
CA LEU A 76 -7.80 -6.47 22.38
C LEU A 76 -6.76 -5.68 23.17
N ALA A 77 -5.73 -5.22 22.48
CA ALA A 77 -4.76 -4.26 22.97
C ALA A 77 -4.56 -3.14 21.93
N PHE A 78 -3.91 -2.05 22.31
CA PHE A 78 -3.73 -0.87 21.47
C PHE A 78 -2.25 -0.53 21.37
N LEU A 79 -1.76 -0.32 20.16
CA LEU A 79 -0.41 0.20 19.91
C LEU A 79 -0.35 1.72 19.97
N ASP A 80 -1.47 2.36 19.60
CA ASP A 80 -1.73 3.79 19.79
C ASP A 80 -3.25 4.03 19.94
N GLY A 81 -3.74 5.26 19.68
CA GLY A 81 -5.14 5.63 19.89
C GLY A 81 -6.15 4.90 18.99
N ASP A 82 -5.71 4.40 17.83
CA ASP A 82 -6.58 3.78 16.80
C ASP A 82 -6.02 2.48 16.19
N THR A 83 -4.81 2.06 16.56
CA THR A 83 -4.19 0.85 16.02
C THR A 83 -4.39 -0.31 17.00
N VAL A 84 -5.42 -1.11 16.73
CA VAL A 84 -5.88 -2.21 17.60
C VAL A 84 -5.21 -3.52 17.18
N VAL A 85 -4.81 -4.32 18.17
CA VAL A 85 -4.28 -5.67 17.98
C VAL A 85 -5.03 -6.71 18.83
N SER A 86 -5.11 -7.91 18.31
CA SER A 86 -5.69 -9.10 18.93
C SER A 86 -4.71 -10.28 18.86
N PRO A 87 -4.99 -11.45 19.46
CA PRO A 87 -4.11 -12.60 19.35
C PRO A 87 -3.78 -12.99 17.90
N GLY A 88 -4.77 -12.93 17.00
CA GLY A 88 -4.59 -13.26 15.58
C GLY A 88 -3.85 -12.18 14.76
N SER A 89 -3.70 -10.98 15.29
CA SER A 89 -3.01 -9.87 14.60
C SER A 89 -1.54 -10.18 14.37
N LYS A 90 -0.91 -10.98 15.25
CA LYS A 90 0.51 -11.35 15.14
C LYS A 90 0.83 -12.04 13.82
N GLU A 91 0.06 -13.06 13.47
CA GLU A 91 0.31 -13.81 12.23
C GLU A 91 -0.16 -13.02 11.00
N ALA A 92 -1.28 -12.30 11.09
CA ALA A 92 -1.74 -11.42 10.01
C ALA A 92 -0.70 -10.35 9.65
N THR A 93 -0.10 -9.70 10.64
CA THR A 93 0.96 -8.69 10.44
C THR A 93 2.21 -9.28 9.77
N LYS A 94 2.63 -10.48 10.18
CA LYS A 94 3.75 -11.19 9.55
C LYS A 94 3.45 -11.55 8.10
N ASP A 95 2.23 -12.04 7.84
CA ASP A 95 1.80 -12.42 6.49
C ASP A 95 1.65 -11.18 5.58
N ALA A 96 1.26 -10.02 6.12
CA ALA A 96 1.20 -8.78 5.35
C ALA A 96 2.60 -8.39 4.81
N VAL A 97 3.62 -8.44 5.67
CA VAL A 97 5.02 -8.28 5.26
C VAL A 97 5.45 -9.39 4.30
N GLY A 98 5.14 -10.66 4.61
CA GLY A 98 5.46 -11.80 3.75
C GLY A 98 4.82 -11.70 2.36
N SER A 99 3.64 -11.05 2.24
CA SER A 99 2.93 -10.87 0.97
C SER A 99 3.70 -9.98 0.00
N ILE A 100 4.20 -8.83 0.44
CA ILE A 100 4.94 -7.95 -0.46
C ILE A 100 6.27 -8.58 -0.89
N ILE A 101 6.92 -9.35 -0.01
CA ILE A 101 8.13 -10.10 -0.34
C ILE A 101 7.84 -11.16 -1.41
N THR A 102 6.76 -11.94 -1.23
CA THR A 102 6.33 -12.94 -2.23
C THR A 102 6.02 -12.30 -3.58
N ALA A 103 5.34 -11.16 -3.57
CA ALA A 103 4.98 -10.44 -4.78
C ALA A 103 6.24 -9.94 -5.53
N ILE A 104 7.20 -9.36 -4.80
CA ILE A 104 8.46 -8.90 -5.37
C ILE A 104 9.25 -10.08 -5.95
N ASP A 105 9.44 -11.15 -5.19
CA ASP A 105 10.16 -12.33 -5.64
C ASP A 105 9.52 -12.95 -6.89
N GLY A 106 8.20 -13.07 -6.93
CA GLY A 106 7.49 -13.61 -8.08
C GLY A 106 7.62 -12.75 -9.35
N VAL A 107 7.65 -11.41 -9.22
CA VAL A 107 7.94 -10.51 -10.33
C VAL A 107 9.40 -10.68 -10.79
N GLN A 108 10.35 -10.73 -9.88
CA GLN A 108 11.77 -10.89 -10.20
C GLN A 108 12.08 -12.24 -10.84
N GLN A 109 11.43 -13.30 -10.40
CA GLN A 109 11.57 -14.66 -10.94
C GLN A 109 10.72 -14.90 -12.20
N LYS A 110 9.97 -13.87 -12.64
CA LYS A 110 9.09 -13.92 -13.81
C LYS A 110 7.97 -14.98 -13.72
N GLU A 111 7.53 -15.29 -12.51
CA GLU A 111 6.35 -16.14 -12.30
C GLU A 111 5.07 -15.42 -12.76
N PHE A 112 5.05 -14.11 -12.59
CA PHE A 112 4.02 -13.20 -13.09
C PHE A 112 4.65 -11.84 -13.43
N LYS A 113 3.92 -11.02 -14.19
CA LYS A 113 4.44 -9.74 -14.70
C LYS A 113 4.40 -8.63 -13.64
N ASN A 114 3.32 -8.60 -12.88
CA ASN A 114 3.03 -7.68 -11.79
C ASN A 114 2.21 -8.38 -10.73
N ALA A 115 1.98 -7.75 -9.58
CA ALA A 115 1.21 -8.36 -8.51
C ALA A 115 0.39 -7.35 -7.71
N PHE A 116 -0.70 -7.84 -7.10
CA PHE A 116 -1.47 -7.18 -6.07
C PHE A 116 -1.46 -8.00 -4.79
N CYS A 117 -1.17 -7.36 -3.65
CA CYS A 117 -1.20 -7.95 -2.32
C CYS A 117 -2.48 -7.52 -1.61
N ALA A 118 -3.45 -8.43 -1.46
CA ALA A 118 -4.67 -8.18 -0.69
C ALA A 118 -4.40 -8.54 0.78
N VAL A 119 -4.04 -7.57 1.58
CA VAL A 119 -3.53 -7.73 2.95
C VAL A 119 -4.34 -6.97 4.00
N ARG A 120 -4.21 -7.39 5.24
CA ARG A 120 -4.52 -6.70 6.49
C ARG A 120 -3.49 -7.11 7.56
N PRO A 121 -3.05 -6.18 8.43
CA PRO A 121 -3.33 -4.74 8.47
C PRO A 121 -2.67 -3.97 7.33
N PRO A 122 -3.08 -2.69 7.09
CA PRO A 122 -2.39 -1.76 6.19
C PRO A 122 -1.03 -1.35 6.76
N GLY A 123 -0.27 -0.51 6.03
CA GLY A 123 1.12 -0.24 6.42
C GLY A 123 1.60 1.21 6.33
N HIS A 124 1.07 2.03 5.45
CA HIS A 124 1.72 3.29 5.04
C HIS A 124 1.85 4.36 6.15
N HIS A 125 1.05 4.28 7.23
CA HIS A 125 1.17 5.17 8.37
C HIS A 125 2.21 4.75 9.40
N ALA A 126 2.64 3.46 9.44
CA ALA A 126 3.63 3.00 10.40
C ALA A 126 4.99 3.66 10.13
N GLU A 127 5.44 4.49 11.05
CA GLU A 127 6.72 5.18 11.03
C GLU A 127 7.85 4.25 11.46
N LYS A 128 9.08 4.72 11.42
CA LYS A 128 10.24 3.94 11.85
C LYS A 128 10.12 3.40 13.28
N ASP A 129 9.54 4.19 14.17
CA ASP A 129 9.48 3.93 15.61
C ASP A 129 8.05 3.90 16.19
N LYS A 130 7.01 3.98 15.36
CA LYS A 130 5.65 4.19 15.83
C LYS A 130 4.61 3.52 14.94
N ALA A 131 3.64 2.82 15.56
CA ALA A 131 2.39 2.42 14.92
C ALA A 131 1.41 3.60 14.90
N MET A 132 0.61 3.74 13.86
CA MET A 132 -0.55 4.63 13.83
C MET A 132 -1.44 4.34 12.61
N GLY A 133 -2.66 4.88 12.61
CA GLY A 133 -3.58 4.79 11.47
C GLY A 133 -3.87 3.35 11.07
N PHE A 134 -4.11 2.48 12.03
CA PHE A 134 -4.36 1.04 11.85
C PHE A 134 -3.14 0.24 11.37
N CYS A 135 -2.00 0.90 11.11
CA CYS A 135 -0.78 0.31 10.54
C CYS A 135 0.18 -0.16 11.64
N ILE A 136 0.62 -1.41 11.55
CA ILE A 136 1.55 -2.02 12.51
C ILE A 136 2.99 -1.97 11.98
N TYR A 137 3.26 -2.56 10.82
CA TYR A 137 4.52 -2.41 10.09
C TYR A 137 4.27 -1.78 8.74
N ASN A 138 5.21 -1.00 8.25
CA ASN A 138 5.11 -0.38 6.94
C ASN A 138 5.44 -1.39 5.83
N ASN A 139 4.41 -2.08 5.35
CA ASN A 139 4.55 -3.17 4.40
C ASN A 139 5.25 -2.73 3.11
N VAL A 140 4.83 -1.59 2.51
CA VAL A 140 5.42 -1.10 1.26
C VAL A 140 6.86 -0.67 1.45
N ALA A 141 7.20 -0.06 2.59
CA ALA A 141 8.57 0.34 2.90
C ALA A 141 9.49 -0.87 3.12
N VAL A 142 9.00 -1.94 3.77
CA VAL A 142 9.73 -3.21 3.85
C VAL A 142 10.01 -3.75 2.45
N GLY A 143 9.03 -3.71 1.56
CA GLY A 143 9.21 -4.12 0.15
C GLY A 143 10.27 -3.30 -0.57
N ALA A 144 10.27 -1.97 -0.41
CA ALA A 144 11.27 -1.10 -1.02
C ALA A 144 12.69 -1.37 -0.48
N ASN A 145 12.84 -1.52 0.84
CA ASN A 145 14.11 -1.87 1.44
C ASN A 145 14.60 -3.27 1.00
N TYR A 146 13.69 -4.23 0.86
CA TYR A 146 14.02 -5.56 0.33
C TYR A 146 14.53 -5.50 -1.12
N LEU A 147 13.93 -4.66 -1.98
CA LEU A 147 14.43 -4.42 -3.34
C LEU A 147 15.85 -3.84 -3.33
N ILE A 148 16.14 -2.89 -2.44
CA ILE A 148 17.49 -2.30 -2.29
C ILE A 148 18.49 -3.35 -1.82
N GLU A 149 18.16 -4.12 -0.78
CA GLU A 149 19.10 -5.01 -0.11
C GLU A 149 19.33 -6.30 -0.90
N LYS A 150 18.29 -6.96 -1.35
CA LYS A 150 18.39 -8.25 -2.04
C LYS A 150 18.67 -8.09 -3.53
N TYR A 151 17.94 -7.22 -4.21
CA TYR A 151 17.99 -7.07 -5.66
C TYR A 151 18.86 -5.91 -6.14
N LYS A 152 19.41 -5.11 -5.20
CA LYS A 152 20.36 -4.01 -5.48
C LYS A 152 19.79 -2.90 -6.36
N TYR A 153 18.46 -2.70 -6.32
CA TYR A 153 17.82 -1.57 -6.99
C TYR A 153 18.29 -0.23 -6.41
N ASN A 154 18.44 0.77 -7.27
CA ASN A 154 18.87 2.12 -6.88
C ASN A 154 17.82 3.20 -7.12
N LYS A 155 16.75 2.90 -7.85
CA LYS A 155 15.66 3.82 -8.13
C LYS A 155 14.32 3.10 -8.01
N ILE A 156 13.65 3.25 -6.87
CA ILE A 156 12.35 2.68 -6.58
C ILE A 156 11.37 3.83 -6.43
N ALA A 157 10.21 3.77 -7.08
CA ALA A 157 9.13 4.71 -6.81
C ALA A 157 8.03 4.02 -6.01
N ILE A 158 7.54 4.71 -4.98
CA ILE A 158 6.33 4.36 -4.24
C ILE A 158 5.29 5.43 -4.57
N ILE A 159 4.16 5.01 -5.15
CA ILE A 159 3.01 5.87 -5.38
C ILE A 159 1.92 5.47 -4.41
N ASP A 160 1.55 6.41 -3.58
CA ASP A 160 0.51 6.29 -2.56
C ASP A 160 -0.69 7.14 -3.00
N PHE A 161 -1.80 6.47 -3.28
CA PHE A 161 -3.06 7.13 -3.61
C PHE A 161 -4.16 6.87 -2.59
N ASP A 162 -3.80 6.36 -1.41
CA ASP A 162 -4.66 6.42 -0.23
C ASP A 162 -5.08 7.88 0.02
N VAL A 163 -6.29 8.09 0.50
CA VAL A 163 -6.78 9.44 0.78
C VAL A 163 -6.05 10.11 1.93
N HIS A 164 -5.42 9.32 2.81
CA HIS A 164 -4.60 9.80 3.90
C HIS A 164 -3.13 9.87 3.48
N HIS A 165 -2.42 10.87 3.96
CA HIS A 165 -0.98 10.95 3.73
C HIS A 165 -0.25 9.78 4.41
N GLY A 166 0.54 9.03 3.68
CA GLY A 166 1.37 7.94 4.20
C GLY A 166 2.62 8.46 4.92
N ASN A 167 2.40 9.10 6.07
CA ASN A 167 3.45 9.72 6.87
C ASN A 167 4.58 8.76 7.27
N GLY A 168 4.25 7.49 7.50
CA GLY A 168 5.25 6.48 7.85
C GLY A 168 6.18 6.17 6.69
N THR A 169 5.66 6.04 5.48
CA THR A 169 6.48 5.84 4.29
C THR A 169 7.37 7.05 4.02
N GLN A 170 6.82 8.27 4.17
CA GLN A 170 7.60 9.51 4.06
C GLN A 170 8.71 9.57 5.11
N ASP A 171 8.43 9.28 6.39
CA ASP A 171 9.40 9.29 7.49
C ASP A 171 10.58 8.35 7.21
N ILE A 172 10.28 7.10 6.83
CA ILE A 172 11.28 6.07 6.57
C ILE A 172 12.22 6.47 5.43
N PHE A 173 11.69 7.08 4.36
CA PHE A 173 12.48 7.42 3.18
C PHE A 173 12.87 8.89 3.05
N TYR A 174 12.62 9.72 4.07
CA TYR A 174 12.91 11.15 4.02
C TYR A 174 14.37 11.47 3.68
N ASN A 175 15.29 10.60 4.11
CA ASN A 175 16.73 10.72 3.91
C ASN A 175 17.30 9.63 2.97
N ASN A 176 16.51 9.08 2.05
CA ASN A 176 16.95 7.99 1.17
C ASN A 176 16.77 8.34 -0.31
N GLU A 177 17.86 8.69 -1.00
CA GLU A 177 17.85 9.09 -2.41
C GLU A 177 17.42 7.99 -3.39
N LYS A 178 17.45 6.71 -2.97
CA LYS A 178 17.07 5.57 -3.81
C LYS A 178 15.55 5.41 -3.95
N VAL A 179 14.77 6.03 -3.06
CA VAL A 179 13.32 5.89 -3.05
C VAL A 179 12.66 7.23 -3.29
N LEU A 180 11.89 7.32 -4.36
CA LEU A 180 10.96 8.40 -4.61
C LEU A 180 9.62 8.01 -3.99
N TYR A 181 9.12 8.79 -3.03
CA TYR A 181 7.78 8.67 -2.48
C TYR A 181 6.88 9.78 -3.03
N ILE A 182 5.73 9.39 -3.56
CA ILE A 182 4.71 10.31 -4.07
C ILE A 182 3.38 9.99 -3.39
N SER A 183 2.74 10.99 -2.79
CA SER A 183 1.43 10.85 -2.16
C SER A 183 0.43 11.86 -2.72
N THR A 184 -0.76 11.37 -3.07
CA THR A 184 -1.93 12.21 -3.40
C THR A 184 -2.97 12.00 -2.31
N HIS A 185 -3.23 13.01 -1.49
CA HIS A 185 -4.05 12.85 -0.28
C HIS A 185 -4.89 14.09 0.01
N GLN A 186 -5.95 13.90 0.77
CA GLN A 186 -6.75 15.02 1.29
C GLN A 186 -5.93 15.83 2.32
N TYR A 187 -5.96 17.16 2.20
CA TYR A 187 -5.24 18.05 3.11
C TYR A 187 -5.97 19.40 3.26
N PRO A 188 -6.04 20.00 4.49
CA PRO A 188 -5.58 19.41 5.74
C PRO A 188 -6.50 18.28 6.23
N TYR A 189 -5.92 17.16 6.56
CA TYR A 189 -6.63 15.98 7.05
C TYR A 189 -5.70 15.09 7.90
N TYR A 190 -6.21 13.95 8.43
CA TYR A 190 -5.37 12.97 9.13
C TYR A 190 -4.23 12.50 8.19
N PRO A 191 -3.00 12.32 8.67
CA PRO A 191 -2.49 12.51 10.04
C PRO A 191 -1.99 13.92 10.35
N GLY A 192 -2.21 14.91 9.49
CA GLY A 192 -1.80 16.31 9.68
C GLY A 192 -0.46 16.67 9.06
N SER A 193 0.21 15.72 8.38
CA SER A 193 1.44 15.90 7.58
C SER A 193 1.13 15.83 6.08
N GLY A 194 2.15 15.95 5.22
CA GLY A 194 1.99 15.84 3.78
C GLY A 194 1.82 17.19 3.07
N SER A 195 2.35 18.26 3.65
CA SER A 195 2.42 19.54 2.95
C SER A 195 3.31 19.42 1.69
N ASP A 196 2.98 20.14 0.64
CA ASP A 196 3.79 20.29 -0.58
C ASP A 196 5.22 20.81 -0.34
N LYS A 197 5.46 21.38 0.85
CA LYS A 197 6.78 21.86 1.30
C LYS A 197 7.68 20.75 1.84
N GLU A 198 7.13 19.59 2.16
CA GLU A 198 7.85 18.43 2.66
C GLU A 198 8.42 17.62 1.47
N THR A 199 9.62 17.97 1.02
CA THR A 199 10.22 17.44 -0.22
C THR A 199 11.29 16.37 -0.02
N GLY A 200 11.63 16.05 1.25
CA GLY A 200 12.73 15.12 1.56
C GLY A 200 14.11 15.73 1.32
N LYS A 201 15.13 15.10 1.89
CA LYS A 201 16.51 15.59 1.81
C LYS A 201 17.07 15.64 0.38
N PHE A 202 16.61 14.76 -0.48
CA PHE A 202 17.09 14.61 -1.87
C PHE A 202 16.04 15.04 -2.90
N ASN A 203 15.04 15.81 -2.50
CA ASN A 203 13.87 16.14 -3.33
C ASN A 203 13.15 14.87 -3.85
N ASN A 204 13.14 13.86 -2.99
CA ASN A 204 12.64 12.52 -3.24
C ASN A 204 11.24 12.27 -2.64
N ILE A 205 10.63 13.30 -2.09
CA ILE A 205 9.23 13.29 -1.63
C ILE A 205 8.44 14.27 -2.50
N LEU A 206 7.29 13.82 -3.00
CA LEU A 206 6.32 14.67 -3.70
C LEU A 206 4.95 14.49 -3.06
N ASN A 207 4.54 15.47 -2.27
CA ASN A 207 3.20 15.56 -1.71
C ASN A 207 2.30 16.39 -2.64
N ILE A 208 1.12 15.86 -2.93
CA ILE A 208 0.06 16.53 -3.71
C ILE A 208 -1.17 16.63 -2.80
N PRO A 209 -1.21 17.69 -1.96
CA PRO A 209 -2.34 17.95 -1.08
C PRO A 209 -3.58 18.37 -1.90
N LEU A 210 -4.71 17.75 -1.60
CA LEU A 210 -5.99 17.95 -2.29
C LEU A 210 -7.06 18.40 -1.29
N GLU A 211 -7.84 19.41 -1.64
CA GLU A 211 -8.91 19.90 -0.78
C GLU A 211 -10.07 18.90 -0.67
N ALA A 212 -10.78 18.92 0.46
CA ALA A 212 -12.03 18.17 0.62
C ALA A 212 -13.02 18.53 -0.51
N GLY A 213 -13.68 17.52 -1.09
CA GLY A 213 -14.60 17.70 -2.22
C GLY A 213 -13.92 17.70 -3.58
N THR A 214 -12.59 17.55 -3.68
CA THR A 214 -11.87 17.44 -4.96
C THR A 214 -12.52 16.35 -5.83
N THR A 215 -12.93 16.76 -7.04
CA THR A 215 -13.56 15.88 -8.03
C THR A 215 -12.55 15.00 -8.74
N ALA A 216 -13.01 13.93 -9.40
CA ALA A 216 -12.16 13.06 -10.21
C ALA A 216 -11.36 13.82 -11.26
N GLU A 217 -11.97 14.79 -11.96
CA GLU A 217 -11.29 15.63 -12.94
C GLU A 217 -10.15 16.44 -12.32
N GLN A 218 -10.40 17.08 -11.18
CA GLN A 218 -9.38 17.85 -10.46
C GLN A 218 -8.25 16.95 -9.96
N PHE A 219 -8.59 15.76 -9.42
CA PHE A 219 -7.63 14.78 -8.99
C PHE A 219 -6.74 14.31 -10.14
N LEU A 220 -7.33 13.92 -11.27
CA LEU A 220 -6.58 13.44 -12.44
C LEU A 220 -5.70 14.54 -13.04
N ASN A 221 -6.13 15.81 -13.01
CA ASN A 221 -5.30 16.95 -13.40
C ASN A 221 -4.10 17.13 -12.46
N ALA A 222 -4.30 17.02 -11.16
CA ALA A 222 -3.20 17.06 -10.17
C ALA A 222 -2.26 15.87 -10.33
N TYR A 223 -2.78 14.71 -10.69
CA TYR A 223 -2.03 13.47 -10.91
C TYR A 223 -1.02 13.54 -12.08
N GLU A 224 -1.16 14.52 -12.99
CA GLU A 224 -0.14 14.80 -14.01
C GLU A 224 1.24 15.10 -13.40
N ASN A 225 1.28 15.70 -12.21
CA ASN A 225 2.53 15.95 -11.50
C ASN A 225 3.20 14.63 -11.05
N VAL A 226 2.40 13.60 -10.67
CA VAL A 226 2.90 12.26 -10.39
C VAL A 226 3.60 11.69 -11.62
N LEU A 227 2.91 11.72 -12.77
CA LEU A 227 3.44 11.15 -14.01
C LEU A 227 4.68 11.89 -14.51
N LYS A 228 4.73 13.22 -14.33
CA LYS A 228 5.91 14.04 -14.64
C LYS A 228 7.08 13.66 -13.75
N LYS A 229 6.89 13.57 -12.43
CA LYS A 229 7.93 13.23 -11.46
C LYS A 229 8.49 11.83 -11.71
N LEU A 230 7.65 10.86 -12.08
CA LEU A 230 8.09 9.52 -12.48
C LEU A 230 9.01 9.55 -13.71
N LYS A 231 8.65 10.32 -14.75
CA LYS A 231 9.48 10.47 -15.95
C LYS A 231 10.85 11.07 -15.65
N GLU A 232 10.91 12.00 -14.69
CA GLU A 232 12.16 12.64 -14.26
C GLU A 232 13.03 11.65 -13.44
N PHE A 233 12.42 10.94 -12.50
CA PHE A 233 13.13 10.02 -11.61
C PHE A 233 13.57 8.73 -12.31
N LYS A 234 12.78 8.20 -13.24
CA LYS A 234 13.01 6.98 -14.01
C LYS A 234 13.22 5.76 -13.10
N PRO A 235 12.19 5.33 -12.36
CA PRO A 235 12.29 4.19 -11.46
C PRO A 235 12.58 2.89 -12.20
N GLU A 236 13.35 2.01 -11.57
CA GLU A 236 13.63 0.63 -12.02
C GLU A 236 12.56 -0.36 -11.51
N PHE A 237 11.85 0.00 -10.45
CA PHE A 237 10.76 -0.75 -9.85
C PHE A 237 9.69 0.21 -9.31
N LEU A 238 8.42 -0.17 -9.47
CA LEU A 238 7.27 0.61 -9.01
C LEU A 238 6.50 -0.14 -7.95
N LEU A 239 6.24 0.53 -6.83
CA LEU A 239 5.35 0.06 -5.77
C LEU A 239 4.14 0.99 -5.67
N PHE A 240 2.96 0.42 -5.42
CA PHE A 240 1.76 1.17 -5.05
C PHE A 240 1.38 0.88 -3.60
N SER A 241 1.24 1.93 -2.79
CA SER A 241 0.38 1.94 -1.61
C SER A 241 -1.03 2.26 -2.10
N ALA A 242 -1.86 1.22 -2.20
CA ALA A 242 -3.15 1.28 -2.87
C ALA A 242 -4.29 1.36 -1.86
N GLY A 243 -4.62 2.57 -1.42
CA GLY A 243 -5.84 2.87 -0.68
C GLY A 243 -6.99 3.23 -1.62
N PHE A 244 -8.19 2.88 -1.25
CA PHE A 244 -9.39 3.11 -2.07
C PHE A 244 -10.42 3.99 -1.36
N ASP A 245 -10.01 4.65 -0.29
CA ASP A 245 -10.80 5.56 0.55
C ASP A 245 -10.92 6.99 -0.02
N ALA A 246 -10.26 7.28 -1.16
CA ALA A 246 -10.57 8.46 -1.97
C ALA A 246 -11.88 8.31 -2.77
N HIS A 247 -12.58 7.16 -2.67
CA HIS A 247 -13.87 6.92 -3.32
C HIS A 247 -14.96 7.81 -2.73
N ILE A 248 -15.89 8.28 -3.58
CA ILE A 248 -16.98 9.19 -3.19
C ILE A 248 -17.89 8.62 -2.09
N ASP A 249 -18.01 7.29 -2.00
CA ASP A 249 -18.85 6.59 -1.01
C ASP A 249 -18.07 6.21 0.26
N ASP A 250 -16.78 6.52 0.35
CA ASP A 250 -16.00 6.17 1.54
C ASP A 250 -16.39 7.05 2.74
N PRO A 251 -16.61 6.46 3.93
CA PRO A 251 -17.08 7.21 5.09
C PRO A 251 -16.00 8.03 5.79
N LEU A 252 -14.70 7.78 5.49
CA LEU A 252 -13.59 8.39 6.23
C LEU A 252 -12.96 9.59 5.53
N ALA A 253 -13.44 9.99 4.35
CA ALA A 253 -12.86 11.16 3.65
C ALA A 253 -13.88 11.82 2.70
N GLN A 254 -13.46 12.87 2.00
CA GLN A 254 -14.35 13.66 1.16
C GLN A 254 -13.85 13.85 -0.28
N LEU A 255 -12.84 13.09 -0.73
CA LEU A 255 -12.51 13.07 -2.15
C LEU A 255 -13.61 12.36 -2.94
N ARG A 256 -13.70 12.59 -4.24
CA ARG A 256 -14.88 12.18 -5.03
C ARG A 256 -14.50 11.35 -6.24
N LEU A 257 -13.63 10.34 -6.04
CA LEU A 257 -13.30 9.38 -7.09
C LEU A 257 -14.37 8.29 -7.19
N SER A 258 -14.55 7.78 -8.40
CA SER A 258 -15.30 6.55 -8.66
C SER A 258 -14.33 5.36 -8.79
N SER A 259 -14.86 4.15 -8.76
CA SER A 259 -14.04 2.95 -8.99
C SER A 259 -13.33 2.95 -10.34
N GLU A 260 -13.89 3.59 -11.37
CA GLU A 260 -13.29 3.72 -12.69
C GLU A 260 -12.05 4.64 -12.67
N ASP A 261 -12.02 5.64 -11.82
CA ASP A 261 -10.89 6.55 -11.72
C ASP A 261 -9.63 5.84 -11.21
N PHE A 262 -9.78 4.86 -10.31
CA PHE A 262 -8.65 4.01 -9.88
C PHE A 262 -8.09 3.15 -11.02
N TYR A 263 -8.91 2.72 -11.97
CA TYR A 263 -8.43 2.08 -13.19
C TYR A 263 -7.62 3.06 -14.03
N HIS A 264 -8.12 4.26 -14.27
CA HIS A 264 -7.48 5.25 -15.11
C HIS A 264 -6.14 5.72 -14.54
N LEU A 265 -6.06 6.06 -13.24
CA LEU A 265 -4.80 6.48 -12.62
C LEU A 265 -3.75 5.36 -12.66
N THR A 266 -4.18 4.11 -12.40
CA THR A 266 -3.31 2.93 -12.47
C THR A 266 -2.79 2.71 -13.89
N LYS A 267 -3.67 2.67 -14.88
CA LYS A 267 -3.32 2.48 -16.29
C LYS A 267 -2.35 3.54 -16.78
N ARG A 268 -2.62 4.83 -16.52
CA ARG A 268 -1.73 5.93 -16.92
C ARG A 268 -0.35 5.81 -16.28
N THR A 269 -0.28 5.43 -15.02
CA THR A 269 1.00 5.19 -14.34
C THR A 269 1.77 4.04 -14.97
N LEU A 270 1.10 2.93 -15.25
CA LEU A 270 1.70 1.76 -15.90
C LEU A 270 2.23 2.11 -17.30
N GLU A 271 1.46 2.85 -18.10
CA GLU A 271 1.86 3.28 -19.44
C GLU A 271 3.12 4.16 -19.40
N VAL A 272 3.17 5.12 -18.47
CA VAL A 272 4.34 5.98 -18.29
C VAL A 272 5.55 5.20 -17.81
N SER A 273 5.37 4.27 -16.89
CA SER A 273 6.47 3.50 -16.30
C SER A 273 6.96 2.32 -17.17
N LYS A 274 6.24 1.96 -18.23
CA LYS A 274 6.53 0.80 -19.07
C LYS A 274 7.96 0.76 -19.59
N SER A 275 8.47 1.87 -20.07
CA SER A 275 9.83 1.99 -20.61
C SER A 275 10.92 2.09 -19.53
N MET A 276 10.55 2.37 -18.28
CA MET A 276 11.48 2.60 -17.16
C MET A 276 11.66 1.36 -16.31
N CYS A 277 10.58 0.78 -15.80
CA CYS A 277 10.64 -0.37 -14.90
C CYS A 277 10.34 -1.71 -15.57
N ASN A 278 10.19 -1.75 -16.89
CA ASN A 278 9.91 -2.96 -17.68
C ASN A 278 8.75 -3.82 -17.14
N GLY A 279 7.78 -3.15 -16.48
CA GLY A 279 6.63 -3.80 -15.85
C GLY A 279 6.91 -4.45 -14.50
N ASN A 280 8.03 -4.15 -13.86
CA ASN A 280 8.31 -4.53 -12.47
C ASN A 280 7.43 -3.69 -11.54
N VAL A 281 6.24 -4.18 -11.24
CA VAL A 281 5.21 -3.46 -10.48
C VAL A 281 4.60 -4.38 -9.44
N VAL A 282 4.54 -3.90 -8.20
CA VAL A 282 3.81 -4.56 -7.11
C VAL A 282 2.92 -3.52 -6.42
N SER A 283 1.67 -3.88 -6.17
CA SER A 283 0.69 -3.07 -5.46
C SER A 283 0.30 -3.77 -4.15
N ILE A 284 0.09 -2.99 -3.10
CA ILE A 284 -0.35 -3.51 -1.80
C ILE A 284 -1.53 -2.70 -1.28
N LEU A 285 -2.53 -3.38 -0.74
CA LEU A 285 -3.74 -2.78 -0.18
C LEU A 285 -3.43 -1.97 1.07
N GLU A 286 -3.94 -0.73 1.11
CA GLU A 286 -3.97 0.14 2.29
C GLU A 286 -5.43 0.37 2.75
N GLY A 287 -5.92 1.59 2.69
CA GLY A 287 -7.27 1.98 3.11
C GLY A 287 -8.40 1.63 2.14
N GLY A 288 -9.59 2.11 2.48
CA GLY A 288 -10.86 1.86 1.81
C GLY A 288 -11.84 1.14 2.74
N TYR A 289 -12.94 1.83 3.12
CA TYR A 289 -13.76 1.45 4.27
C TYR A 289 -15.26 1.29 3.94
N ASP A 290 -15.72 1.78 2.79
CA ASP A 290 -16.96 1.27 2.19
C ASP A 290 -16.66 -0.04 1.46
N LEU A 291 -17.34 -1.12 1.85
CA LEU A 291 -17.03 -2.47 1.35
C LEU A 291 -17.32 -2.62 -0.14
N ARG A 292 -18.36 -1.97 -0.66
CA ARG A 292 -18.72 -2.04 -2.08
C ARG A 292 -17.76 -1.24 -2.92
N ALA A 293 -17.47 -0.01 -2.50
CA ALA A 293 -16.49 0.85 -3.15
C ALA A 293 -15.10 0.18 -3.18
N LEU A 294 -14.66 -0.40 -2.06
CA LEU A 294 -13.41 -1.15 -1.96
C LEU A 294 -13.38 -2.34 -2.92
N GLN A 295 -14.45 -3.14 -2.94
CA GLN A 295 -14.58 -4.30 -3.82
C GLN A 295 -14.48 -3.91 -5.30
N ASP A 296 -15.20 -2.89 -5.72
CA ASP A 296 -15.25 -2.46 -7.11
C ASP A 296 -13.95 -1.73 -7.51
N SER A 297 -13.42 -0.87 -6.66
CA SER A 297 -12.20 -0.11 -6.93
C SER A 297 -10.95 -1.00 -6.99
N THR A 298 -10.80 -1.95 -6.06
CA THR A 298 -9.70 -2.93 -6.11
C THR A 298 -9.75 -3.77 -7.37
N LYS A 299 -10.97 -4.16 -7.81
CA LYS A 299 -11.14 -4.89 -9.07
C LYS A 299 -10.67 -4.05 -10.25
N ARG A 300 -11.09 -2.80 -10.35
CA ARG A 300 -10.71 -1.90 -11.44
C ARG A 300 -9.21 -1.62 -11.47
N HIS A 301 -8.58 -1.44 -10.31
CA HIS A 301 -7.13 -1.35 -10.20
C HIS A 301 -6.41 -2.61 -10.72
N VAL A 302 -6.87 -3.80 -10.31
CA VAL A 302 -6.29 -5.07 -10.76
C VAL A 302 -6.61 -5.36 -12.23
N ASP A 303 -7.75 -4.94 -12.76
CA ASP A 303 -8.04 -5.01 -14.20
C ASP A 303 -6.98 -4.26 -15.01
N ALA A 304 -6.57 -3.05 -14.58
CA ALA A 304 -5.48 -2.32 -15.22
C ALA A 304 -4.13 -3.05 -15.15
N LEU A 305 -3.81 -3.70 -14.02
CA LEU A 305 -2.61 -4.54 -13.89
C LEU A 305 -2.65 -5.74 -14.84
N ILE A 306 -3.81 -6.40 -14.99
CA ILE A 306 -4.01 -7.54 -15.88
C ILE A 306 -3.87 -7.12 -17.36
N GLU A 307 -4.45 -5.98 -17.73
CA GLU A 307 -4.41 -5.49 -19.12
C GLU A 307 -3.01 -5.01 -19.54
N PHE A 308 -2.18 -4.65 -18.58
CA PHE A 308 -0.80 -4.22 -18.82
C PHE A 308 0.17 -5.39 -19.13
N ASN A 309 -0.25 -6.64 -18.97
CA ASN A 309 0.59 -7.85 -19.15
C ASN A 309 0.97 -8.16 -20.61
#